data_e2711a2fdf63ce58e3fe541f37dfab55
#
_entry.id   e2711a2fdf63ce58e3fe541f37dfab55
#
_cell.length_a   1.000
_cell.length_b   1.000
_cell.length_c   1.000
_cell.angle_alpha   90.00
_cell.angle_beta   90.00
_cell.angle_gamma   90.00
#
_symmetry.space_group_name_H-M   'P 1'
#
loop_
_entity.id
_entity.type
_entity.pdbx_description
1 polymer ?
#
loop_
_entity_poly.entity_id
_entity_poly.type
_entity_poly.pdbx_seq_one_letter_code
_entity_poly.pdbx_strand_id
1 'polypeptide(L)'
;MKRDDALRILAAHREDFTTMGVRELAIFGSVARDEAGDGSDVDVLVDYEPGTKLSYFRMFDLQELLEELLGVKVDLVTMGGLRSELRDGILAEAIHAA
;
A
#
# COMPACT_ATOMS: atom_id res chain seq x y z
N MET A 1 -3.18 8.83 -10.97
CA MET A 1 -4.28 8.48 -10.03
C MET A 1 -4.38 9.52 -8.93
N LYS A 2 -5.58 9.93 -8.61
CA LYS A 2 -5.80 10.89 -7.52
C LYS A 2 -5.83 10.17 -6.17
N ARG A 3 -5.36 10.86 -5.13
CA ARG A 3 -5.32 10.34 -3.76
C ARG A 3 -6.66 9.78 -3.31
N ASP A 4 -7.73 10.57 -3.45
CA ASP A 4 -9.04 10.17 -2.96
C ASP A 4 -9.60 8.96 -3.70
N ASP A 5 -9.29 8.81 -4.98
CA ASP A 5 -9.69 7.64 -5.76
C ASP A 5 -8.98 6.38 -5.25
N ALA A 6 -7.67 6.48 -4.99
CA ALA A 6 -6.92 5.37 -4.45
C ALA A 6 -7.45 4.95 -3.07
N LEU A 7 -7.69 5.91 -2.19
CA LEU A 7 -8.21 5.64 -0.85
C LEU A 7 -9.59 4.98 -0.91
N ARG A 8 -10.46 5.46 -1.78
CA ARG A 8 -11.81 4.90 -1.94
C ARG A 8 -11.77 3.46 -2.44
N ILE A 9 -10.96 3.19 -3.44
CA ILE A 9 -10.85 1.84 -4.01
C ILE A 9 -10.31 0.86 -2.98
N LEU A 10 -9.25 1.24 -2.27
CA LEU A 10 -8.63 0.37 -1.28
C LEU A 10 -9.57 0.10 -0.10
N ALA A 11 -10.26 1.11 0.38
CA ALA A 11 -11.24 0.94 1.47
C ALA A 11 -12.39 0.00 1.09
N ALA A 12 -12.81 0.03 -0.17
CA ALA A 12 -13.90 -0.82 -0.66
C ALA A 12 -13.51 -2.31 -0.70
N HIS A 13 -12.22 -2.63 -0.71
CA HIS A 13 -11.71 -4.01 -0.81
C HIS A 13 -11.02 -4.48 0.47
N ARG A 14 -11.33 -3.88 1.60
CA ARG A 14 -10.71 -4.18 2.88
C ARG A 14 -10.76 -5.66 3.26
N GLU A 15 -11.88 -6.32 3.01
CA GLU A 15 -12.06 -7.74 3.33
C GLU A 15 -11.07 -8.62 2.56
N ASP A 16 -10.80 -8.29 1.30
CA ASP A 16 -9.86 -9.03 0.49
C ASP A 16 -8.45 -8.98 1.08
N PHE A 17 -8.05 -7.81 1.57
CA PHE A 17 -6.75 -7.65 2.21
C PHE A 17 -6.67 -8.41 3.53
N THR A 18 -7.74 -8.37 4.31
CA THR A 18 -7.81 -9.08 5.59
C THR A 18 -7.61 -10.59 5.38
N THR A 19 -8.20 -11.18 4.35
CA THR A 19 -8.01 -12.60 4.06
C THR A 19 -6.58 -12.94 3.65
N MET A 20 -5.81 -11.97 3.22
CA MET A 20 -4.40 -12.13 2.87
C MET A 20 -3.44 -11.92 4.04
N GLY A 21 -3.97 -11.71 5.24
CA GLY A 21 -3.17 -11.48 6.44
C GLY A 21 -2.76 -10.03 6.64
N VAL A 22 -3.34 -9.11 5.90
CA VAL A 22 -3.03 -7.68 6.01
C VAL A 22 -3.79 -7.08 7.18
N ARG A 23 -3.07 -6.44 8.09
CA ARG A 23 -3.65 -5.68 9.20
C ARG A 23 -4.01 -4.27 8.77
N GLU A 24 -3.13 -3.65 8.00
CA GLU A 24 -3.30 -2.25 7.62
C GLU A 24 -2.58 -1.95 6.30
N LEU A 25 -3.22 -1.15 5.46
CA LEU A 25 -2.62 -0.57 4.27
C LEU A 25 -2.65 0.95 4.38
N ALA A 26 -1.57 1.58 3.94
CA ALA A 26 -1.49 3.03 3.83
C ALA A 26 -0.86 3.40 2.48
N ILE A 27 -1.18 4.58 1.98
CA ILE A 27 -0.51 5.13 0.80
C ILE A 27 0.47 6.21 1.24
N PHE A 28 1.57 6.33 0.52
CA PHE A 28 2.54 7.39 0.76
C PHE A 28 3.09 7.87 -0.59
N GLY A 29 4.07 8.76 -0.56
CA GLY A 29 4.68 9.27 -1.79
C GLY A 29 3.78 10.24 -2.54
N SER A 30 3.99 10.36 -3.86
CA SER A 30 3.36 11.40 -4.67
C SER A 30 1.83 11.33 -4.69
N VAL A 31 1.26 10.12 -4.72
CA VAL A 31 -0.21 9.97 -4.70
C VAL A 31 -0.78 10.45 -3.37
N ALA A 32 -0.13 10.10 -2.25
CA ALA A 32 -0.56 10.55 -0.92
C ALA A 32 -0.50 12.08 -0.78
N ARG A 33 0.50 12.70 -1.41
CA ARG A 33 0.63 14.16 -1.44
C ARG A 33 -0.26 14.85 -2.48
N ASP A 34 -1.00 14.05 -3.26
CA ASP A 34 -1.84 14.52 -4.36
C ASP A 34 -1.03 15.27 -5.43
N GLU A 35 0.20 14.83 -5.65
CA GLU A 35 1.14 15.41 -6.62
C GLU A 35 1.43 14.48 -7.79
N ALA A 36 0.74 13.33 -7.87
CA ALA A 36 1.00 12.34 -8.90
C ALA A 36 0.46 12.81 -10.25
N GLY A 37 1.28 12.65 -11.29
CA GLY A 37 0.85 12.82 -12.66
C GLY A 37 0.22 11.54 -13.21
N ASP A 38 -0.25 11.58 -14.46
CA ASP A 38 -0.75 10.42 -15.16
C ASP A 38 0.35 9.35 -15.28
N GLY A 39 0.01 8.12 -14.93
CA GLY A 39 0.95 7.02 -15.01
C GLY A 39 1.96 6.91 -13.86
N SER A 40 1.85 7.76 -12.85
CA SER A 40 2.68 7.63 -11.65
C SER A 40 2.37 6.35 -10.90
N ASP A 41 3.40 5.70 -10.33
CA ASP A 41 3.23 4.55 -9.48
C ASP A 41 2.57 4.96 -8.16
N VAL A 42 1.82 4.04 -7.58
CA VAL A 42 1.23 4.23 -6.25
C VAL A 42 2.13 3.53 -5.22
N ASP A 43 2.60 4.27 -4.24
CA ASP A 43 3.41 3.74 -3.16
C ASP A 43 2.50 3.27 -2.03
N VAL A 44 2.56 1.98 -1.70
CA VAL A 44 1.71 1.36 -0.69
C VAL A 44 2.57 0.76 0.41
N LEU A 45 2.22 1.10 1.65
CA LEU A 45 2.84 0.54 2.84
C LEU A 45 1.89 -0.51 3.41
N VAL A 46 2.37 -1.73 3.60
CA VAL A 46 1.59 -2.81 4.17
C VAL A 46 2.13 -3.22 5.54
N ASP A 47 1.21 -3.41 6.47
CA ASP A 47 1.50 -3.99 7.78
C ASP A 47 0.69 -5.27 7.89
N TYR A 48 1.39 -6.41 8.02
CA TYR A 48 0.74 -7.71 8.15
C TYR A 48 0.43 -8.02 9.61
N GLU A 49 -0.60 -8.84 9.83
CA GLU A 49 -0.92 -9.33 11.17
C GLU A 49 0.27 -10.08 11.76
N PRO A 50 0.51 -9.95 13.09
CA PRO A 50 1.56 -10.72 13.78
C PRO A 50 1.38 -12.22 13.53
N GLY A 51 2.48 -12.91 13.27
CA GLY A 51 2.47 -14.35 12.98
C GLY A 51 2.21 -14.69 11.51
N THR A 52 1.91 -13.71 10.67
CA THR A 52 1.78 -13.96 9.24
C THR A 52 3.15 -14.29 8.65
N LYS A 53 3.23 -15.42 7.96
CA LYS A 53 4.47 -15.80 7.29
C LYS A 53 4.63 -14.98 6.02
N LEU A 54 5.64 -14.13 5.98
CA LEU A 54 5.97 -13.35 4.79
C LEU A 54 6.77 -14.23 3.82
N SER A 55 6.37 -14.18 2.55
CA SER A 55 7.06 -14.84 1.47
C SER A 55 6.94 -13.97 0.22
N TYR A 56 7.76 -14.23 -0.77
CA TYR A 56 7.64 -13.55 -2.06
C TYR A 56 6.27 -13.77 -2.68
N PHE A 57 5.72 -14.98 -2.54
CA PHE A 57 4.41 -15.30 -3.10
C PHE A 57 3.31 -14.46 -2.46
N ARG A 58 3.34 -14.30 -1.14
CA ARG A 58 2.34 -13.49 -0.42
C ARG A 58 2.44 -12.02 -0.83
N MET A 59 3.65 -11.49 -0.88
CA MET A 59 3.89 -10.12 -1.32
C MET A 59 3.46 -9.90 -2.76
N PHE A 60 3.80 -10.84 -3.63
CA PHE A 60 3.46 -10.79 -5.05
C PHE A 60 1.94 -10.82 -5.27
N ASP A 61 1.23 -11.69 -4.56
CA ASP A 61 -0.22 -11.79 -4.67
C ASP A 61 -0.89 -10.48 -4.27
N LEU A 62 -0.42 -9.86 -3.19
CA LEU A 62 -0.95 -8.57 -2.75
C LEU A 62 -0.65 -7.49 -3.79
N GLN A 63 0.56 -7.44 -4.31
CA GLN A 63 0.95 -6.47 -5.33
C GLN A 63 0.09 -6.61 -6.58
N GLU A 64 -0.13 -7.83 -7.06
CA GLU A 64 -0.98 -8.07 -8.22
C GLU A 64 -2.42 -7.60 -7.98
N LEU A 65 -2.98 -7.91 -6.82
CA LEU A 65 -4.33 -7.48 -6.49
C LEU A 65 -4.41 -5.95 -6.47
N LEU A 66 -3.46 -5.29 -5.83
CA LEU A 66 -3.43 -3.82 -5.77
C LEU A 66 -3.31 -3.20 -7.16
N GLU A 67 -2.45 -3.75 -8.01
CA GLU A 67 -2.30 -3.25 -9.39
C GLU A 67 -3.56 -3.47 -10.21
N GLU A 68 -4.23 -4.60 -10.03
CA GLU A 68 -5.50 -4.86 -10.69
C GLU A 68 -6.58 -3.88 -10.25
N LEU A 69 -6.70 -3.64 -8.95
CA LEU A 69 -7.72 -2.74 -8.40
C LEU A 69 -7.48 -1.28 -8.79
N LEU A 70 -6.23 -0.85 -8.75
CA LEU A 70 -5.87 0.56 -8.99
C LEU A 70 -5.61 0.87 -10.47
N GLY A 71 -5.32 -0.15 -11.27
CA GLY A 71 -5.05 0.02 -12.70
C GLY A 71 -3.72 0.70 -13.02
N VAL A 72 -2.81 0.80 -12.06
CA VAL A 72 -1.49 1.38 -12.21
C VAL A 72 -0.47 0.50 -11.48
N LYS A 73 0.82 0.73 -11.74
CA LYS A 73 1.87 0.03 -11.02
C LYS A 73 1.87 0.42 -9.55
N VAL A 74 2.15 -0.55 -8.69
CA VAL A 74 2.22 -0.36 -7.25
C VAL A 74 3.62 -0.70 -6.76
N ASP A 75 4.18 0.20 -5.97
CA ASP A 75 5.43 -0.03 -5.26
C ASP A 75 5.08 -0.39 -3.82
N LEU A 76 5.23 -1.67 -3.50
CA LEU A 76 4.78 -2.23 -2.22
C LEU A 76 5.95 -2.35 -1.25
N VAL A 77 5.80 -1.74 -0.08
CA VAL A 77 6.80 -1.75 0.98
C VAL A 77 6.16 -2.29 2.26
N THR A 78 6.86 -3.19 2.95
CA THR A 78 6.40 -3.67 4.25
C THR A 78 6.87 -2.75 5.37
N MET A 79 6.06 -2.67 6.43
CA MET A 79 6.42 -1.88 7.61
C MET A 79 7.76 -2.33 8.19
N GLY A 80 7.99 -3.65 8.29
CA GLY A 80 9.25 -4.20 8.80
C GLY A 80 10.45 -4.03 7.88
N GLY A 81 10.22 -3.78 6.60
CA GLY A 81 11.27 -3.57 5.60
C GLY A 81 11.73 -2.14 5.44
N LEU A 82 11.11 -1.19 6.15
CA LEU A 82 11.49 0.21 6.06
C LEU A 82 12.85 0.45 6.72
N ARG A 83 13.72 1.15 6.00
CA ARG A 83 14.98 1.61 6.57
C ARG A 83 14.69 2.67 7.62
N SER A 84 15.44 2.63 8.73
CA SER A 84 15.22 3.56 9.85
C SER A 84 15.33 5.02 9.43
N GLU A 85 16.26 5.34 8.54
CA GLU A 85 16.48 6.71 8.05
C GLU A 85 15.34 7.24 7.17
N LEU A 86 14.52 6.35 6.58
CA LEU A 86 13.39 6.73 5.74
C LEU A 86 12.05 6.60 6.45
N ARG A 87 12.03 5.85 7.55
CA ARG A 87 10.81 5.46 8.24
C ARG A 87 9.98 6.65 8.71
N ASP A 88 10.60 7.59 9.40
CA ASP A 88 9.89 8.73 9.97
C ASP A 88 9.25 9.59 8.87
N GLY A 89 9.96 9.82 7.77
CA GLY A 89 9.44 10.59 6.65
C GLY A 89 8.25 9.90 5.97
N ILE A 90 8.35 8.59 5.76
CA ILE A 90 7.26 7.82 5.15
C ILE A 90 6.05 7.79 6.06
N LEU A 91 6.25 7.52 7.35
CA LEU A 91 5.14 7.47 8.31
C LEU A 91 4.47 8.83 8.50
N ALA A 92 5.24 9.92 8.39
CA ALA A 92 4.68 11.26 8.51
C ALA A 92 3.73 11.61 7.38
N GLU A 93 3.96 11.08 6.16
CA GLU A 93 3.10 11.34 5.01
C GLU A 93 2.09 10.24 4.70
N ALA A 94 2.22 9.07 5.33
CA ALA A 94 1.35 7.93 5.06
C ALA A 94 -0.09 8.20 5.48
N ILE A 95 -1.03 7.82 4.60
CA ILE A 95 -2.45 7.98 4.84
C ILE A 95 -3.07 6.58 4.89
N HIS A 96 -3.77 6.28 5.98
CA HIS A 96 -4.45 5.01 6.15
C HIS A 96 -5.49 4.80 5.04
N ALA A 97 -5.46 3.66 4.40
CA ALA A 97 -6.36 3.34 3.29
C ALA A 97 -7.30 2.18 3.60
N ALA A 98 -6.78 1.15 4.30
CA ALA A 98 -7.62 0.00 4.64
C ALA A 98 -7.11 -0.77 5.85
#